data_9e96947d81853b9b03a3c7129797cc1a
#
_entry.id   9e96947d81853b9b03a3c7129797cc1a
#
_cell.length_a   1.000
_cell.length_b   1.000
_cell.length_c   1.000
_cell.angle_alpha   90.00
_cell.angle_beta   90.00
_cell.angle_gamma   90.00
#
_symmetry.space_group_name_H-M   'P 1'
#
loop_
_entity.id
_entity.type
_entity.pdbx_description
1 polymer ?
#
loop_
_entity_poly.entity_id
_entity_poly.type
_entity_poly.pdbx_seq_one_letter_code
_entity_poly.pdbx_strand_id
1 'polypeptide(L)'
;IKIPIGMAALIHGGKSAAKLGTFASHGCVGLTTAQVKDFSKLLAKATGTELSDVTLERYLKDRTATKSVKLKQTVPVELRYETIVVEDGKLHIYKDVYAENANTEENLRAVLQTQGVRFEDLSADQKDQMLYALNAMSAKPKPMLWPSTTANANDNSNANKTASKKTKKVEKPKKEFVIELAQLSGRGYRVHARNLAAQF
;
A
#
# COMPACT_ATOMS: atom_id res chain seq x y z
N ILE A 1 18.42 -11.40 -9.64
CA ILE A 1 17.29 -12.12 -10.26
C ILE A 1 16.43 -11.12 -11.00
N LYS A 2 15.96 -11.49 -12.20
CA LYS A 2 15.03 -10.74 -13.03
C LYS A 2 13.96 -11.70 -13.55
N ILE A 3 12.69 -11.36 -13.39
CA ILE A 3 11.56 -12.18 -13.83
C ILE A 3 10.77 -11.35 -14.83
N PRO A 4 10.82 -11.66 -16.14
CA PRO A 4 10.03 -10.96 -17.15
C PRO A 4 8.54 -11.21 -16.93
N ILE A 5 7.72 -10.16 -17.02
CA ILE A 5 6.26 -10.21 -16.86
C ILE A 5 5.50 -9.67 -18.08
N GLY A 6 6.21 -9.46 -19.17
CA GLY A 6 5.66 -8.91 -20.40
C GLY A 6 5.87 -7.40 -20.53
N MET A 7 5.57 -6.84 -21.70
CA MET A 7 5.63 -5.38 -22.00
C MET A 7 6.90 -4.68 -21.56
N ALA A 8 8.08 -5.28 -21.70
CA ALA A 8 9.36 -4.76 -21.22
C ALA A 8 9.43 -4.54 -19.68
N ALA A 9 8.44 -5.04 -18.92
CA ALA A 9 8.42 -4.95 -17.47
C ALA A 9 9.04 -6.19 -16.81
N LEU A 10 9.66 -6.00 -15.67
CA LEU A 10 10.33 -7.03 -14.88
C LEU A 10 9.94 -6.94 -13.41
N ILE A 11 9.88 -8.08 -12.74
CA ILE A 11 10.06 -8.13 -11.29
C ILE A 11 11.56 -8.36 -11.03
N HIS A 12 12.19 -7.53 -10.21
CA HIS A 12 13.64 -7.65 -9.99
C HIS A 12 14.05 -7.29 -8.56
N GLY A 13 15.17 -7.83 -8.12
CA GLY A 13 15.79 -7.52 -6.83
C GLY A 13 16.66 -6.27 -6.86
N GLY A 14 17.32 -6.00 -5.72
CA GLY A 14 18.32 -4.95 -5.57
C GLY A 14 17.79 -3.62 -5.06
N LYS A 15 16.49 -3.51 -4.71
CA LYS A 15 15.97 -2.34 -4.02
C LYS A 15 16.32 -2.39 -2.53
N SER A 16 16.65 -1.25 -1.94
CA SER A 16 16.71 -1.14 -0.49
C SER A 16 15.29 -1.04 0.08
N ALA A 17 15.08 -1.53 1.30
CA ALA A 17 13.77 -1.46 1.96
C ALA A 17 13.23 -0.02 2.03
N ALA A 18 14.10 0.97 2.19
CA ALA A 18 13.71 2.39 2.23
C ALA A 18 13.13 2.92 0.91
N LYS A 19 13.44 2.26 -0.23
CA LYS A 19 12.94 2.64 -1.55
C LYS A 19 11.68 1.89 -1.97
N LEU A 20 11.25 0.89 -1.19
CA LEU A 20 9.96 0.23 -1.44
C LEU A 20 8.81 1.20 -1.15
N GLY A 21 7.75 1.14 -1.96
CA GLY A 21 6.59 2.04 -1.85
C GLY A 21 6.89 3.50 -2.22
N THR A 22 7.96 3.77 -2.98
CA THR A 22 8.26 5.09 -3.52
C THR A 22 8.31 5.06 -5.04
N PHE A 23 8.12 6.21 -5.69
CA PHE A 23 8.36 6.34 -7.13
C PHE A 23 9.84 6.10 -7.43
N ALA A 24 10.17 4.92 -7.89
CA ALA A 24 11.56 4.48 -8.08
C ALA A 24 11.78 3.67 -9.37
N SER A 25 10.77 3.56 -10.24
CA SER A 25 10.84 2.77 -11.46
C SER A 25 9.81 3.27 -12.49
N HIS A 26 10.11 3.09 -13.78
CA HIS A 26 9.25 3.43 -14.92
C HIS A 26 8.50 2.20 -15.46
N GLY A 27 8.06 1.28 -14.58
CA GLY A 27 7.26 0.12 -14.98
C GLY A 27 7.76 -1.23 -14.46
N CYS A 28 8.97 -1.31 -13.88
CA CYS A 28 9.44 -2.53 -13.23
C CYS A 28 8.99 -2.60 -11.76
N VAL A 29 8.65 -3.79 -11.29
CA VAL A 29 8.36 -4.07 -9.89
C VAL A 29 9.66 -4.38 -9.16
N GLY A 30 10.09 -3.47 -8.30
CA GLY A 30 11.33 -3.61 -7.53
C GLY A 30 11.10 -4.26 -6.16
N LEU A 31 11.86 -5.31 -5.87
CA LEU A 31 11.89 -6.01 -4.59
C LEU A 31 13.28 -5.89 -3.95
N THR A 32 13.40 -6.20 -2.68
CA THR A 32 14.71 -6.46 -2.07
C THR A 32 15.31 -7.76 -2.64
N THR A 33 16.61 -7.94 -2.48
CA THR A 33 17.27 -9.18 -2.93
C THR A 33 16.70 -10.42 -2.24
N ALA A 34 16.38 -10.33 -0.94
CA ALA A 34 15.76 -11.42 -0.20
C ALA A 34 14.37 -11.75 -0.77
N GLN A 35 13.50 -10.74 -0.90
CA GLN A 35 12.14 -10.92 -1.42
C GLN A 35 12.12 -11.54 -2.82
N VAL A 36 12.98 -11.11 -3.75
CA VAL A 36 12.99 -11.68 -5.10
C VAL A 36 13.50 -13.12 -5.10
N LYS A 37 14.40 -13.50 -4.18
CA LYS A 37 14.82 -14.89 -4.01
C LYS A 37 13.66 -15.76 -3.55
N ASP A 38 12.97 -15.35 -2.49
CA ASP A 38 11.82 -16.10 -1.94
C ASP A 38 10.68 -16.18 -2.95
N PHE A 39 10.38 -15.09 -3.64
CA PHE A 39 9.38 -15.07 -4.71
C PHE A 39 9.74 -16.03 -5.86
N SER A 40 11.03 -16.09 -6.27
CA SER A 40 11.48 -17.00 -7.33
C SER A 40 11.27 -18.46 -6.95
N LYS A 41 11.53 -18.83 -5.69
CA LYS A 41 11.31 -20.19 -5.19
C LYS A 41 9.81 -20.52 -5.16
N LEU A 42 8.98 -19.59 -4.65
CA LEU A 42 7.54 -19.75 -4.60
C LEU A 42 6.97 -19.95 -6.02
N LEU A 43 7.42 -19.14 -6.97
CA LEU A 43 7.01 -19.23 -8.37
C LEU A 43 7.43 -20.56 -9.02
N ALA A 44 8.66 -21.00 -8.79
CA ALA A 44 9.13 -22.29 -9.27
C ALA A 44 8.29 -23.44 -8.68
N LYS A 45 8.04 -23.43 -7.37
CA LYS A 45 7.19 -24.40 -6.68
C LYS A 45 5.77 -24.42 -7.26
N ALA A 46 5.15 -23.27 -7.42
CA ALA A 46 3.78 -23.14 -7.94
C ALA A 46 3.64 -23.66 -9.38
N THR A 47 4.70 -23.59 -10.18
CA THR A 47 4.72 -24.07 -11.57
C THR A 47 5.30 -25.49 -11.73
N GLY A 48 5.60 -26.17 -10.63
CA GLY A 48 6.23 -27.49 -10.65
C GLY A 48 7.66 -27.48 -11.22
N THR A 49 8.31 -26.30 -11.29
CA THR A 49 9.67 -26.15 -11.81
C THR A 49 10.67 -26.50 -10.73
N GLU A 50 11.64 -27.32 -11.06
CA GLU A 50 12.71 -27.68 -10.13
C GLU A 50 13.72 -26.55 -9.99
N LEU A 51 13.74 -25.92 -8.81
CA LEU A 51 14.71 -24.88 -8.44
C LEU A 51 15.04 -25.03 -6.96
N SER A 52 16.02 -25.88 -6.67
CA SER A 52 16.48 -26.05 -5.29
C SER A 52 17.26 -24.83 -4.79
N ASP A 53 17.31 -24.65 -3.47
CA ASP A 53 18.08 -23.60 -2.84
C ASP A 53 19.56 -23.67 -3.22
N VAL A 54 20.13 -24.88 -3.28
CA VAL A 54 21.52 -25.12 -3.68
C VAL A 54 21.76 -24.66 -5.12
N THR A 55 20.84 -24.96 -6.02
CA THR A 55 20.93 -24.53 -7.43
C THR A 55 20.81 -23.02 -7.56
N LEU A 56 19.86 -22.41 -6.86
CA LEU A 56 19.68 -20.96 -6.86
C LEU A 56 20.92 -20.23 -6.33
N GLU A 57 21.46 -20.67 -5.19
CA GLU A 57 22.67 -20.07 -4.61
C GLU A 57 23.88 -20.23 -5.53
N ARG A 58 24.04 -21.39 -6.18
CA ARG A 58 25.10 -21.60 -7.17
C ARG A 58 24.98 -20.61 -8.33
N TYR A 59 23.75 -20.37 -8.85
CA TYR A 59 23.54 -19.41 -9.93
C TYR A 59 23.80 -17.97 -9.50
N LEU A 60 23.49 -17.63 -8.25
CA LEU A 60 23.73 -16.28 -7.72
C LEU A 60 25.21 -16.01 -7.42
N LYS A 61 25.98 -17.03 -7.11
CA LYS A 61 27.44 -16.91 -6.89
C LYS A 61 28.21 -16.75 -8.22
N ASP A 62 27.75 -17.41 -9.27
CA ASP A 62 28.37 -17.30 -10.60
C ASP A 62 27.90 -16.00 -11.27
N ARG A 63 28.77 -14.99 -11.26
CA ARG A 63 28.52 -13.68 -11.90
C ARG A 63 29.06 -13.60 -13.33
N THR A 64 29.69 -14.64 -13.83
CA THR A 64 30.33 -14.65 -15.14
C THR A 64 29.35 -14.94 -16.27
N ALA A 65 28.24 -15.60 -15.96
CA ALA A 65 27.24 -15.96 -16.95
C ALA A 65 25.81 -15.79 -16.43
N THR A 66 24.91 -15.38 -17.31
CA THR A 66 23.47 -15.37 -17.02
C THR A 66 22.92 -16.79 -17.08
N LYS A 67 22.24 -17.21 -16.04
CA LYS A 67 21.51 -18.48 -15.98
C LYS A 67 20.01 -18.21 -16.14
N SER A 68 19.37 -18.90 -17.06
CA SER A 68 17.93 -18.78 -17.28
C SER A 68 17.23 -20.06 -16.81
N VAL A 69 16.15 -19.87 -16.05
CA VAL A 69 15.25 -20.97 -15.62
C VAL A 69 13.92 -20.76 -16.29
N LYS A 70 13.51 -21.69 -17.15
CA LYS A 70 12.19 -21.67 -17.80
C LYS A 70 11.18 -22.35 -16.87
N LEU A 71 10.08 -21.67 -16.57
CA LEU A 71 8.98 -22.26 -15.82
C LEU A 71 8.27 -23.34 -16.64
N LYS A 72 7.86 -24.43 -15.97
CA LYS A 72 7.09 -25.52 -16.63
C LYS A 72 5.70 -25.09 -17.06
N GLN A 73 5.13 -24.11 -16.35
CA GLN A 73 3.79 -23.58 -16.65
C GLN A 73 3.84 -22.05 -16.67
N THR A 74 2.95 -21.45 -17.43
CA THR A 74 2.72 -20.01 -17.43
C THR A 74 1.90 -19.61 -16.19
N VAL A 75 2.19 -18.42 -15.66
CA VAL A 75 1.44 -17.83 -14.55
C VAL A 75 0.83 -16.52 -15.05
N PRO A 76 -0.49 -16.33 -14.94
CA PRO A 76 -1.11 -15.06 -15.27
C PRO A 76 -0.59 -13.98 -14.31
N VAL A 77 -0.33 -12.79 -14.83
CA VAL A 77 0.13 -11.65 -14.06
C VAL A 77 -0.83 -10.49 -14.26
N GLU A 78 -1.43 -10.02 -13.18
CA GLU A 78 -2.23 -8.81 -13.16
C GLU A 78 -1.48 -7.74 -12.35
N LEU A 79 -1.22 -6.59 -12.96
CA LEU A 79 -0.63 -5.45 -12.30
C LEU A 79 -1.74 -4.49 -11.90
N ARG A 80 -1.91 -4.25 -10.59
CA ARG A 80 -2.86 -3.30 -10.05
C ARG A 80 -2.14 -2.19 -9.33
N TYR A 81 -2.66 -0.98 -9.44
CA TYR A 81 -2.22 0.15 -8.65
C TYR A 81 -3.32 0.52 -7.66
N GLU A 82 -3.21 -0.01 -6.47
CA GLU A 82 -4.16 0.20 -5.39
C GLU A 82 -3.46 0.97 -4.25
N THR A 83 -3.98 2.13 -3.92
CA THR A 83 -3.45 2.99 -2.84
C THR A 83 -4.30 2.95 -1.59
N ILE A 84 -5.48 2.33 -1.67
CA ILE A 84 -6.40 2.13 -0.56
C ILE A 84 -6.64 0.63 -0.45
N VAL A 85 -6.12 0.01 0.60
CA VAL A 85 -6.22 -1.45 0.79
C VAL A 85 -6.54 -1.79 2.24
N VAL A 86 -7.05 -3.00 2.47
CA VAL A 86 -7.27 -3.53 3.81
C VAL A 86 -6.35 -4.72 4.02
N GLU A 87 -5.49 -4.61 5.02
CA GLU A 87 -4.55 -5.64 5.44
C GLU A 87 -4.64 -5.81 6.96
N ASP A 88 -4.70 -7.04 7.43
CA ASP A 88 -4.75 -7.39 8.87
C ASP A 88 -5.82 -6.60 9.67
N GLY A 89 -7.00 -6.35 9.06
CA GLY A 89 -8.09 -5.63 9.69
C GLY A 89 -7.90 -4.12 9.79
N LYS A 90 -6.91 -3.58 9.09
CA LYS A 90 -6.61 -2.14 9.04
C LYS A 90 -6.80 -1.61 7.63
N LEU A 91 -7.37 -0.42 7.52
CA LEU A 91 -7.42 0.33 6.29
C LEU A 91 -6.12 1.12 6.14
N HIS A 92 -5.40 0.86 5.07
CA HIS A 92 -4.18 1.58 4.68
C HIS A 92 -4.49 2.52 3.52
N ILE A 93 -4.11 3.78 3.63
CA ILE A 93 -4.17 4.76 2.56
C ILE A 93 -2.74 5.20 2.26
N TYR A 94 -2.19 4.70 1.17
CA TYR A 94 -0.83 4.98 0.72
C TYR A 94 -0.75 6.25 -0.13
N LYS A 95 0.45 6.82 -0.19
CA LYS A 95 0.71 7.97 -1.07
C LYS A 95 0.51 7.59 -2.54
N ASP A 96 -0.27 8.38 -3.27
CA ASP A 96 -0.43 8.26 -4.72
C ASP A 96 0.83 8.79 -5.42
N VAL A 97 1.84 7.92 -5.54
CA VAL A 97 3.16 8.28 -6.05
C VAL A 97 3.23 8.38 -7.57
N TYR A 98 2.28 7.76 -8.28
CA TYR A 98 2.20 7.81 -9.75
C TYR A 98 1.24 8.89 -10.27
N ALA A 99 0.58 9.62 -9.37
CA ALA A 99 -0.40 10.66 -9.71
C ALA A 99 -1.57 10.16 -10.58
N GLU A 100 -2.01 8.92 -10.31
CA GLU A 100 -3.14 8.29 -11.01
C GLU A 100 -4.50 8.72 -10.45
N ASN A 101 -4.52 9.66 -9.49
CA ASN A 101 -5.72 10.09 -8.76
C ASN A 101 -6.47 8.93 -8.08
N ALA A 102 -5.72 7.94 -7.58
CA ALA A 102 -6.28 6.74 -6.97
C ALA A 102 -6.89 6.99 -5.59
N ASN A 103 -6.46 8.03 -4.86
CA ASN A 103 -6.96 8.41 -3.54
C ASN A 103 -8.23 9.23 -3.63
N THR A 104 -9.33 8.58 -4.03
CA THR A 104 -10.66 9.21 -4.15
C THR A 104 -11.62 8.68 -3.08
N GLU A 105 -12.66 9.46 -2.78
CA GLU A 105 -13.73 9.01 -1.90
C GLU A 105 -14.48 7.81 -2.48
N GLU A 106 -14.66 7.75 -3.80
CA GLU A 106 -15.27 6.63 -4.49
C GLU A 106 -14.52 5.32 -4.25
N ASN A 107 -13.20 5.32 -4.46
CA ASN A 107 -12.36 4.16 -4.21
C ASN A 107 -12.36 3.77 -2.72
N LEU A 108 -12.34 4.76 -1.81
CA LEU A 108 -12.45 4.50 -0.38
C LEU A 108 -13.79 3.81 -0.04
N ARG A 109 -14.90 4.31 -0.56
CA ARG A 109 -16.23 3.72 -0.36
C ARG A 109 -16.29 2.29 -0.88
N ALA A 110 -15.76 2.02 -2.06
CA ALA A 110 -15.69 0.68 -2.64
C ALA A 110 -14.91 -0.28 -1.72
N VAL A 111 -13.74 0.13 -1.24
CA VAL A 111 -12.92 -0.69 -0.33
C VAL A 111 -13.64 -0.93 1.00
N LEU A 112 -14.22 0.08 1.62
CA LEU A 112 -14.98 -0.07 2.88
C LEU A 112 -16.17 -1.00 2.71
N GLN A 113 -16.87 -0.92 1.60
CA GLN A 113 -18.02 -1.78 1.29
C GLN A 113 -17.62 -3.26 1.23
N THR A 114 -16.44 -3.60 0.70
CA THR A 114 -15.93 -4.99 0.73
C THR A 114 -15.74 -5.52 2.15
N GLN A 115 -15.58 -4.63 3.12
CA GLN A 115 -15.43 -4.95 4.54
C GLN A 115 -16.75 -4.86 5.32
N GLY A 116 -17.88 -4.66 4.63
CA GLY A 116 -19.18 -4.50 5.24
C GLY A 116 -19.36 -3.17 6.00
N VAL A 117 -18.55 -2.17 5.68
CA VAL A 117 -18.63 -0.82 6.26
C VAL A 117 -19.21 0.13 5.22
N ARG A 118 -20.29 0.82 5.57
CA ARG A 118 -20.84 1.89 4.74
C ARG A 118 -20.28 3.23 5.19
N PHE A 119 -19.75 3.99 4.24
CA PHE A 119 -19.17 5.30 4.53
C PHE A 119 -20.20 6.25 5.17
N GLU A 120 -21.47 6.16 4.78
CA GLU A 120 -22.58 6.96 5.31
C GLU A 120 -22.79 6.75 6.81
N ASP A 121 -22.56 5.52 7.29
CA ASP A 121 -22.83 5.12 8.67
C ASP A 121 -21.66 5.45 9.62
N LEU A 122 -20.56 5.97 9.07
CA LEU A 122 -19.44 6.46 9.86
C LEU A 122 -19.81 7.74 10.63
N SER A 123 -19.21 7.96 11.78
CA SER A 123 -19.34 9.24 12.51
C SER A 123 -18.75 10.40 11.69
N ALA A 124 -19.16 11.62 12.00
CA ALA A 124 -18.62 12.81 11.34
C ALA A 124 -17.09 12.88 11.44
N ASP A 125 -16.55 12.65 12.64
CA ASP A 125 -15.11 12.68 12.88
C ASP A 125 -14.37 11.61 12.06
N GLN A 126 -14.93 10.42 11.92
CA GLN A 126 -14.34 9.33 11.12
C GLN A 126 -14.35 9.68 9.61
N LYS A 127 -15.44 10.27 9.11
CA LYS A 127 -15.50 10.76 7.74
C LYS A 127 -14.44 11.82 7.48
N ASP A 128 -14.35 12.80 8.36
CA ASP A 128 -13.39 13.90 8.24
C ASP A 128 -11.95 13.40 8.29
N GLN A 129 -11.63 12.46 9.17
CA GLN A 129 -10.32 11.81 9.24
C GLN A 129 -9.98 11.08 7.94
N MET A 130 -10.92 10.33 7.36
CA MET A 130 -10.70 9.61 6.11
C MET A 130 -10.52 10.56 4.92
N LEU A 131 -11.35 11.60 4.81
CA LEU A 131 -11.23 12.60 3.76
C LEU A 131 -9.91 13.38 3.88
N TYR A 132 -9.50 13.70 5.10
CA TYR A 132 -8.19 14.29 5.34
C TYR A 132 -7.06 13.35 4.89
N ALA A 133 -7.14 12.06 5.24
CA ALA A 133 -6.13 11.07 4.85
C ALA A 133 -6.02 10.91 3.32
N LEU A 134 -7.15 10.84 2.62
CA LEU A 134 -7.19 10.81 1.15
C LEU A 134 -6.49 12.02 0.54
N ASN A 135 -6.82 13.22 1.03
CA ASN A 135 -6.21 14.44 0.54
C ASN A 135 -4.70 14.49 0.84
N ALA A 136 -4.29 14.15 2.06
CA ALA A 136 -2.88 14.16 2.46
C ALA A 136 -2.03 13.14 1.67
N MET A 137 -2.65 12.02 1.28
CA MET A 137 -2.02 10.96 0.49
C MET A 137 -2.22 11.11 -1.01
N SER A 138 -2.95 12.11 -1.48
CA SER A 138 -3.05 12.43 -2.92
C SER A 138 -1.71 12.90 -3.48
N ALA A 139 -1.52 12.82 -4.79
CA ALA A 139 -0.29 13.27 -5.45
C ALA A 139 -0.01 14.76 -5.19
N LYS A 140 -1.07 15.58 -5.19
CA LYS A 140 -1.03 17.04 -4.95
C LYS A 140 -1.99 17.39 -3.81
N PRO A 141 -1.58 17.25 -2.54
CA PRO A 141 -2.45 17.55 -1.41
C PRO A 141 -2.85 19.03 -1.40
N LYS A 142 -4.14 19.29 -1.16
CA LYS A 142 -4.64 20.66 -0.93
C LYS A 142 -4.45 21.02 0.55
N PRO A 143 -4.23 22.30 0.90
CA PRO A 143 -4.24 22.73 2.29
C PRO A 143 -5.56 22.34 2.96
N MET A 144 -5.49 21.58 4.03
CA MET A 144 -6.64 21.10 4.80
C MET A 144 -6.26 21.05 6.26
N LEU A 145 -7.15 21.51 7.14
CA LEU A 145 -6.94 21.42 8.58
C LEU A 145 -7.23 19.98 9.02
N TRP A 146 -6.43 19.48 9.97
CA TRP A 146 -6.72 18.23 10.63
C TRP A 146 -8.04 18.38 11.41
N PRO A 147 -8.99 17.41 11.30
CA PRO A 147 -10.21 17.42 12.08
C PRO A 147 -9.88 17.48 13.58
N SER A 148 -10.26 18.56 14.24
CA SER A 148 -10.07 18.68 15.68
C SER A 148 -11.11 17.81 16.39
N THR A 149 -10.67 16.74 17.04
CA THR A 149 -11.52 16.02 17.97
C THR A 149 -11.90 16.95 19.11
N THR A 150 -13.19 17.35 19.12
CA THR A 150 -13.91 18.01 20.21
C THR A 150 -13.20 19.14 20.93
N ALA A 151 -13.56 20.33 20.57
CA ALA A 151 -13.48 21.46 21.49
C ALA A 151 -14.28 21.14 22.76
N ASN A 152 -13.61 20.79 23.84
CA ASN A 152 -14.13 21.09 25.16
C ASN A 152 -14.19 22.61 25.26
N ALA A 153 -15.39 23.15 25.05
CA ALA A 153 -15.68 24.53 25.33
C ALA A 153 -15.61 24.73 26.85
N ASN A 154 -14.47 25.12 27.34
CA ASN A 154 -14.26 25.94 28.55
C ASN A 154 -12.75 26.03 28.79
N ASP A 155 -12.10 26.97 28.15
CA ASP A 155 -10.97 27.62 28.77
C ASP A 155 -10.90 29.07 28.28
N ASN A 156 -11.39 29.93 29.16
CA ASN A 156 -11.29 31.35 29.06
C ASN A 156 -10.00 31.73 29.79
N SER A 157 -8.88 31.84 29.08
CA SER A 157 -7.69 32.46 29.62
C SER A 157 -6.90 33.21 28.54
N ASN A 158 -6.93 34.44 28.77
CA ASN A 158 -6.31 35.65 28.29
C ASN A 158 -4.92 35.47 27.67
N ALA A 159 -4.72 36.12 26.55
CA ALA A 159 -3.53 36.24 25.75
C ALA A 159 -2.31 36.77 26.52
N ASN A 160 -1.14 36.19 26.21
CA ASN A 160 0.05 37.03 26.09
C ASN A 160 0.99 36.48 25.01
N LYS A 161 1.27 37.31 24.02
CA LYS A 161 2.17 37.07 22.89
C LYS A 161 3.60 37.01 23.41
N THR A 162 4.26 35.88 23.21
CA THR A 162 5.71 35.86 23.09
C THR A 162 6.09 34.85 21.98
N ALA A 163 6.56 35.40 20.88
CA ALA A 163 7.01 34.62 19.73
C ALA A 163 8.32 33.91 20.07
N SER A 164 8.23 32.61 20.36
CA SER A 164 9.36 31.72 20.41
C SER A 164 9.47 31.00 19.06
N LYS A 165 10.50 31.33 18.27
CA LYS A 165 10.92 30.59 17.09
C LYS A 165 11.40 29.21 17.53
N LYS A 166 10.47 28.24 17.68
CA LYS A 166 10.81 26.83 17.68
C LYS A 166 10.96 26.40 16.23
N THR A 167 12.17 26.08 15.82
CA THR A 167 12.48 25.36 14.60
C THR A 167 11.63 24.10 14.54
N LYS A 168 10.59 24.09 13.70
CA LYS A 168 9.78 22.90 13.43
C LYS A 168 10.72 21.87 12.83
N LYS A 169 10.98 20.79 13.58
CA LYS A 169 11.60 19.58 13.06
C LYS A 169 10.76 19.14 11.86
N VAL A 170 11.35 19.17 10.67
CA VAL A 170 10.67 18.73 9.43
C VAL A 170 10.38 17.26 9.62
N GLU A 171 9.13 16.93 9.93
CA GLU A 171 8.68 15.55 9.96
C GLU A 171 8.85 14.95 8.59
N LYS A 172 9.44 13.74 8.52
CA LYS A 172 9.53 13.00 7.27
C LYS A 172 8.12 12.82 6.73
N PRO A 173 7.88 13.04 5.42
CA PRO A 173 6.54 12.90 4.86
C PRO A 173 6.00 11.50 5.16
N LYS A 174 4.80 11.44 5.73
CA LYS A 174 4.11 10.17 5.97
C LYS A 174 3.95 9.46 4.63
N LYS A 175 4.24 8.15 4.61
CA LYS A 175 4.07 7.31 3.42
C LYS A 175 2.68 6.69 3.35
N GLU A 176 1.99 6.63 4.47
CA GLU A 176 0.68 6.01 4.62
C GLU A 176 -0.10 6.59 5.80
N PHE A 177 -1.42 6.45 5.75
CA PHE A 177 -2.33 6.53 6.89
C PHE A 177 -2.89 5.15 7.18
N VAL A 178 -3.00 4.79 8.46
CA VAL A 178 -3.54 3.51 8.92
C VAL A 178 -4.71 3.77 9.85
N ILE A 179 -5.83 3.10 9.59
CA ILE A 179 -7.07 3.23 10.35
C ILE A 179 -7.54 1.83 10.75
N GLU A 180 -7.76 1.60 12.05
CA GLU A 180 -8.29 0.33 12.57
C GLU A 180 -9.77 0.17 12.18
N LEU A 181 -10.08 -0.82 11.35
CA LEU A 181 -11.47 -1.08 10.95
C LEU A 181 -12.36 -1.46 12.15
N ALA A 182 -11.76 -2.06 13.19
CA ALA A 182 -12.47 -2.47 14.40
C ALA A 182 -13.11 -1.28 15.14
N GLN A 183 -12.56 -0.08 14.97
CA GLN A 183 -13.01 1.15 15.65
C GLN A 183 -14.03 1.94 14.84
N LEU A 184 -14.34 1.52 13.62
CA LEU A 184 -15.30 2.23 12.77
C LEU A 184 -16.73 1.97 13.23
N SER A 185 -17.54 3.03 13.28
CA SER A 185 -18.99 2.94 13.39
C SER A 185 -19.59 2.40 12.08
N GLY A 186 -20.84 1.92 12.11
CA GLY A 186 -21.50 1.48 10.89
C GLY A 186 -21.15 0.07 10.41
N ARG A 187 -20.62 -0.79 11.28
CA ARG A 187 -20.48 -2.22 11.00
C ARG A 187 -21.85 -2.89 10.98
N GLY A 188 -22.49 -2.89 9.82
CA GLY A 188 -23.67 -3.67 9.54
C GLY A 188 -23.32 -4.91 8.75
N TYR A 189 -23.64 -6.08 9.30
CA TYR A 189 -23.63 -7.41 8.67
C TYR A 189 -22.33 -7.80 7.93
N ARG A 190 -21.62 -8.78 8.48
CA ARG A 190 -20.60 -9.54 7.73
C ARG A 190 -21.26 -10.09 6.48
N VAL A 191 -20.94 -9.53 5.34
CA VAL A 191 -21.17 -10.18 4.05
C VAL A 191 -20.28 -11.42 4.08
N HIS A 192 -20.86 -12.60 4.25
CA HIS A 192 -20.12 -13.85 4.15
C HIS A 192 -19.47 -13.88 2.77
N ALA A 193 -18.15 -13.97 2.74
CA ALA A 193 -17.33 -14.16 1.55
C ALA A 193 -17.59 -15.56 0.92
N ARG A 194 -18.82 -15.84 0.50
CA ARG A 194 -19.19 -17.12 -0.15
C ARG A 194 -19.42 -17.02 -1.65
N ASN A 195 -19.27 -15.87 -2.28
CA ASN A 195 -19.65 -15.73 -3.71
C ASN A 195 -18.57 -15.15 -4.63
N LEU A 196 -17.28 -15.21 -4.29
CA LEU A 196 -16.21 -14.82 -5.24
C LEU A 196 -15.46 -16.01 -5.86
N ALA A 197 -15.88 -17.26 -5.60
CA ALA A 197 -15.22 -18.46 -6.14
C ALA A 197 -16.01 -19.17 -7.25
N ALA A 198 -16.98 -18.51 -7.89
CA ALA A 198 -17.87 -19.15 -8.86
C ALA A 198 -17.98 -18.40 -10.20
N GLN A 199 -16.93 -17.73 -10.65
CA GLN A 199 -16.85 -17.20 -12.02
C GLN A 199 -15.40 -17.19 -12.52
N PHE A 200 -14.84 -18.40 -12.64
CA PHE A 200 -13.73 -18.68 -13.58
C PHE A 200 -13.86 -20.10 -14.07
#